data_696eeeb33fc3afdcc6d0714d3a9fdfef
#
_entry.id   696eeeb33fc3afdcc6d0714d3a9fdfef
#
_cell.length_a   1.000
_cell.length_b   1.000
_cell.length_c   1.000
_cell.angle_alpha   90.00
_cell.angle_beta   90.00
_cell.angle_gamma   90.00
#
_symmetry.space_group_name_H-M   'P 1'
#
loop_
_entity.id
_entity.type
_entity.pdbx_description
1 polymer ?
#
loop_
_entity_poly.entity_id
_entity_poly.type
_entity_poly.pdbx_seq_one_letter_code
_entity_poly.pdbx_strand_id
1 'polypeptide(L)'
;MTDSLPAHRARIAAAFAGADRYDEAASVQRAVAAALALRIAAAFASRAATPPRILELGCGTGFLTRALAELIGRARWTVSDIAPAMVERARAALTIHGDYRTIDGEAIDPALGRFDLIASSLAFQWFADLPGALQRMAALLETPGLIAFSTMAEGSFPEWTAALAAEGLPSGLPRYPDRAALAALAPPGLVAAVEVVDFAEPQPDARSFLRGLKAIGAATPAAGYGPLTPASLRRAMARFDRSERTITYRIGFCLFSRLSG
;
A
#
# COMPACT_ATOMS: atom_id res chain seq x y z
N MET A 1 -16.02 14.10 -15.35
CA MET A 1 -14.95 15.08 -15.06
C MET A 1 -13.81 14.31 -14.45
N THR A 2 -12.72 14.13 -15.19
CA THR A 2 -11.49 13.56 -14.65
C THR A 2 -10.89 14.57 -13.68
N ASP A 3 -10.75 14.17 -12.42
CA ASP A 3 -10.10 14.99 -11.40
C ASP A 3 -8.67 15.36 -11.84
N SER A 4 -8.27 16.59 -11.62
CA SER A 4 -6.88 16.98 -11.85
C SER A 4 -5.96 16.21 -10.89
N LEU A 5 -4.75 15.83 -11.32
CA LEU A 5 -3.77 15.13 -10.48
C LEU A 5 -3.58 15.78 -9.09
N PRO A 6 -3.49 17.12 -8.94
CA PRO A 6 -3.42 17.76 -7.62
C PRO A 6 -4.66 17.51 -6.76
N ALA A 7 -5.86 17.53 -7.33
CA ALA A 7 -7.10 17.30 -6.59
C ALA A 7 -7.23 15.84 -6.12
N HIS A 8 -6.80 14.89 -6.92
CA HIS A 8 -6.74 13.46 -6.54
C HIS A 8 -5.81 13.26 -5.34
N ARG A 9 -4.59 13.79 -5.38
CA ARG A 9 -3.61 13.71 -4.29
C ARG A 9 -4.08 14.37 -3.00
N ALA A 10 -4.70 15.56 -3.12
CA ALA A 10 -5.26 16.25 -1.95
C ALA A 10 -6.38 15.45 -1.27
N ARG A 11 -7.22 14.75 -2.05
CA ARG A 11 -8.26 13.87 -1.47
C ARG A 11 -7.67 12.68 -0.74
N ILE A 12 -6.64 12.03 -1.32
CA ILE A 12 -5.95 10.92 -0.67
C ILE A 12 -5.34 11.39 0.65
N ALA A 13 -4.55 12.47 0.64
CA ALA A 13 -3.94 13.03 1.83
C ALA A 13 -4.99 13.36 2.92
N ALA A 14 -6.14 13.96 2.54
CA ALA A 14 -7.21 14.28 3.46
C ALA A 14 -7.90 13.03 4.03
N ALA A 15 -8.11 11.98 3.22
CA ALA A 15 -8.74 10.74 3.65
C ALA A 15 -7.90 10.06 4.76
N PHE A 16 -6.57 10.01 4.58
CA PHE A 16 -5.68 9.43 5.57
C PHE A 16 -5.45 10.34 6.78
N ALA A 17 -5.40 11.65 6.62
CA ALA A 17 -5.26 12.59 7.74
C ALA A 17 -6.40 12.48 8.76
N GLY A 18 -7.63 12.18 8.31
CA GLY A 18 -8.81 12.01 9.15
C GLY A 18 -9.00 10.60 9.76
N ALA A 19 -8.07 9.68 9.58
CA ALA A 19 -8.18 8.29 10.03
C ALA A 19 -7.69 8.14 11.50
N ASP A 20 -8.44 8.68 12.47
CA ASP A 20 -8.04 8.69 13.89
C ASP A 20 -7.98 7.30 14.53
N ARG A 21 -8.69 6.32 13.98
CA ARG A 21 -8.71 4.92 14.42
C ARG A 21 -8.00 3.99 13.46
N TYR A 22 -7.03 4.51 12.70
CA TYR A 22 -6.32 3.75 11.68
C TYR A 22 -5.71 2.47 12.26
N ASP A 23 -4.99 2.54 13.36
CA ASP A 23 -4.28 1.41 13.95
C ASP A 23 -5.20 0.31 14.50
N GLU A 24 -6.39 0.67 14.98
CA GLU A 24 -7.39 -0.29 15.46
C GLU A 24 -8.01 -1.10 14.31
N ALA A 25 -8.14 -0.49 13.12
CA ALA A 25 -8.77 -1.08 11.95
C ALA A 25 -7.76 -1.67 10.94
N ALA A 26 -6.45 -1.58 11.23
CA ALA A 26 -5.38 -1.86 10.27
C ALA A 26 -4.67 -3.21 10.51
N SER A 27 -5.42 -4.26 10.92
CA SER A 27 -4.88 -5.60 11.16
C SER A 27 -4.19 -6.18 9.93
N VAL A 28 -4.85 -6.11 8.78
CA VAL A 28 -4.32 -6.59 7.50
C VAL A 28 -3.11 -5.75 7.07
N GLN A 29 -3.16 -4.43 7.19
CA GLN A 29 -2.04 -3.55 6.84
C GLN A 29 -0.79 -3.88 7.66
N ARG A 30 -0.96 -4.17 8.95
CA ARG A 30 0.13 -4.60 9.83
C ARG A 30 0.71 -5.95 9.41
N ALA A 31 -0.15 -6.93 9.11
CA ALA A 31 0.27 -8.25 8.66
C ALA A 31 1.01 -8.18 7.29
N VAL A 32 0.48 -7.38 6.37
CA VAL A 32 1.10 -7.15 5.05
C VAL A 32 2.46 -6.44 5.19
N ALA A 33 2.57 -5.43 6.04
CA ALA A 33 3.82 -4.74 6.30
C ALA A 33 4.88 -5.68 6.88
N ALA A 34 4.53 -6.54 7.84
CA ALA A 34 5.41 -7.55 8.40
C ALA A 34 5.85 -8.58 7.33
N ALA A 35 4.90 -9.05 6.51
CA ALA A 35 5.20 -10.00 5.43
C ALA A 35 6.10 -9.39 4.33
N LEU A 36 5.93 -8.10 4.01
CA LEU A 36 6.81 -7.37 3.10
C LEU A 36 8.21 -7.20 3.70
N ALA A 37 8.29 -6.83 4.99
CA ALA A 37 9.57 -6.64 5.68
C ALA A 37 10.43 -7.93 5.69
N LEU A 38 9.81 -9.11 5.90
CA LEU A 38 10.51 -10.40 5.81
C LEU A 38 11.08 -10.66 4.42
N ARG A 39 10.33 -10.37 3.35
CA ARG A 39 10.78 -10.52 1.96
C ARG A 39 11.92 -9.57 1.63
N ILE A 40 11.83 -8.32 2.08
CA ILE A 40 12.90 -7.34 1.94
C ILE A 40 14.14 -7.81 2.68
N ALA A 41 14.03 -8.23 3.94
CA ALA A 41 15.16 -8.69 4.72
C ALA A 41 15.86 -9.88 4.07
N ALA A 42 15.12 -10.86 3.55
CA ALA A 42 15.67 -12.00 2.82
C ALA A 42 16.43 -11.56 1.55
N ALA A 43 15.88 -10.61 0.77
CA ALA A 43 16.52 -10.07 -0.43
C ALA A 43 17.71 -9.16 -0.13
N PHE A 44 17.77 -8.59 1.09
CA PHE A 44 18.74 -7.57 1.50
C PHE A 44 19.89 -8.12 2.33
N ALA A 45 19.78 -9.35 2.85
CA ALA A 45 20.72 -9.96 3.80
C ALA A 45 22.18 -10.02 3.31
N SER A 46 22.42 -10.05 2.00
CA SER A 46 23.76 -10.12 1.40
C SER A 46 24.42 -8.78 1.11
N ARG A 47 23.75 -7.62 1.43
CA ARG A 47 24.13 -6.30 0.90
C ARG A 47 24.86 -5.36 1.86
N ALA A 48 24.99 -5.67 3.15
CA ALA A 48 25.34 -4.66 4.15
C ALA A 48 26.77 -4.75 4.71
N ALA A 49 27.72 -4.07 4.09
CA ALA A 49 28.95 -3.64 4.80
C ALA A 49 28.76 -2.27 5.50
N THR A 50 27.84 -1.43 5.05
CA THR A 50 27.54 -0.09 5.60
C THR A 50 26.04 0.04 5.88
N PRO A 51 25.63 0.89 6.86
CA PRO A 51 24.22 1.14 7.11
C PRO A 51 23.51 1.61 5.84
N PRO A 52 22.52 0.86 5.32
CA PRO A 52 21.85 1.18 4.07
C PRO A 52 21.05 2.48 4.19
N ARG A 53 20.89 3.18 3.07
CA ARG A 53 19.97 4.31 2.93
C ARG A 53 18.61 3.78 2.48
N ILE A 54 17.58 4.01 3.29
CA ILE A 54 16.23 3.52 3.06
C ILE A 54 15.29 4.70 2.90
N LEU A 55 14.51 4.71 1.82
CA LEU A 55 13.36 5.60 1.62
C LEU A 55 12.08 4.77 1.76
N GLU A 56 11.23 5.15 2.69
CA GLU A 56 9.87 4.63 2.77
C GLU A 56 8.89 5.68 2.27
N LEU A 57 8.01 5.28 1.34
CA LEU A 57 6.95 6.10 0.76
C LEU A 57 5.59 5.61 1.25
N GLY A 58 4.77 6.50 1.82
CA GLY A 58 3.47 6.15 2.39
C GLY A 58 3.62 5.36 3.69
N CYS A 59 4.37 5.92 4.66
CA CYS A 59 4.65 5.23 5.93
C CYS A 59 3.41 5.03 6.82
N GLY A 60 2.33 5.81 6.62
CA GLY A 60 1.17 5.79 7.50
C GLY A 60 1.60 6.02 8.96
N THR A 61 1.23 5.08 9.83
CA THR A 61 1.62 5.10 11.26
C THR A 61 2.93 4.32 11.55
N GLY A 62 3.65 3.88 10.50
CA GLY A 62 5.00 3.30 10.62
C GLY A 62 5.05 1.78 10.79
N PHE A 63 4.07 1.03 10.31
CA PHE A 63 4.08 -0.44 10.43
C PHE A 63 5.26 -1.08 9.68
N LEU A 64 5.52 -0.66 8.42
CA LEU A 64 6.63 -1.20 7.65
C LEU A 64 7.97 -0.70 8.19
N THR A 65 8.09 0.59 8.54
CA THR A 65 9.31 1.14 9.17
C THR A 65 9.73 0.33 10.39
N ARG A 66 8.78 0.07 11.30
CA ARG A 66 9.04 -0.70 12.53
C ARG A 66 9.51 -2.12 12.22
N ALA A 67 8.76 -2.83 11.36
CA ALA A 67 9.09 -4.20 10.99
C ALA A 67 10.45 -4.32 10.29
N LEU A 68 10.79 -3.37 9.42
CA LEU A 68 12.09 -3.34 8.75
C LEU A 68 13.23 -3.01 9.71
N ALA A 69 13.04 -2.08 10.64
CA ALA A 69 14.08 -1.69 11.59
C ALA A 69 14.47 -2.85 12.51
N GLU A 70 13.50 -3.69 12.90
CA GLU A 70 13.75 -4.90 13.68
C GLU A 70 14.60 -5.95 12.90
N LEU A 71 14.42 -6.03 11.58
CA LEU A 71 15.07 -7.04 10.74
C LEU A 71 16.40 -6.59 10.13
N ILE A 72 16.49 -5.31 9.73
CA ILE A 72 17.69 -4.77 9.04
C ILE A 72 18.70 -4.18 10.04
N GLY A 73 18.24 -3.75 11.22
CA GLY A 73 19.06 -3.11 12.23
C GLY A 73 19.41 -1.66 11.86
N ARG A 74 20.71 -1.30 11.90
CA ARG A 74 21.14 0.09 11.65
C ARG A 74 20.97 0.48 10.18
N ALA A 75 20.21 1.54 9.92
CA ALA A 75 20.01 2.12 8.60
C ALA A 75 19.90 3.66 8.68
N ARG A 76 20.05 4.33 7.54
CA ARG A 76 19.77 5.76 7.38
C ARG A 76 18.38 5.91 6.79
N TRP A 77 17.44 6.31 7.61
CA TRP A 77 16.03 6.34 7.27
C TRP A 77 15.59 7.68 6.70
N THR A 78 14.84 7.64 5.61
CA THR A 78 13.94 8.71 5.17
C THR A 78 12.52 8.11 5.19
N VAL A 79 11.74 8.49 6.17
CA VAL A 79 10.37 8.01 6.38
C VAL A 79 9.41 9.07 5.88
N SER A 80 8.52 8.72 4.95
CA SER A 80 7.68 9.72 4.31
C SER A 80 6.26 9.29 4.03
N ASP A 81 5.38 10.28 3.97
CA ASP A 81 3.99 10.14 3.56
C ASP A 81 3.56 11.40 2.81
N ILE A 82 2.52 11.29 1.96
CA ILE A 82 1.92 12.44 1.31
C ILE A 82 1.09 13.29 2.29
N ALA A 83 0.59 12.67 3.37
CA ALA A 83 -0.17 13.32 4.44
C ALA A 83 0.76 13.76 5.58
N PRO A 84 0.95 15.06 5.84
CA PRO A 84 1.78 15.54 6.95
C PRO A 84 1.37 14.96 8.32
N ALA A 85 0.08 14.77 8.55
CA ALA A 85 -0.43 14.18 9.79
C ALA A 85 0.06 12.74 10.01
N MET A 86 0.22 11.95 8.94
CA MET A 86 0.79 10.59 9.03
C MET A 86 2.28 10.63 9.35
N VAL A 87 3.03 11.55 8.76
CA VAL A 87 4.45 11.77 9.08
C VAL A 87 4.63 12.06 10.58
N GLU A 88 3.82 12.95 11.15
CA GLU A 88 3.89 13.28 12.56
C GLU A 88 3.46 12.11 13.46
N ARG A 89 2.44 11.33 13.07
CA ARG A 89 2.05 10.11 13.79
C ARG A 89 3.17 9.08 13.78
N ALA A 90 3.79 8.83 12.62
CA ALA A 90 4.93 7.91 12.51
C ALA A 90 6.11 8.38 13.38
N ARG A 91 6.44 9.68 13.35
CA ARG A 91 7.50 10.27 14.17
C ARG A 91 7.24 10.09 15.67
N ALA A 92 6.00 10.26 16.11
CA ALA A 92 5.61 10.08 17.50
C ALA A 92 5.58 8.62 17.95
N ALA A 93 5.25 7.68 17.04
CA ALA A 93 5.07 6.26 17.35
C ALA A 93 6.36 5.43 17.23
N LEU A 94 7.37 5.94 16.52
CA LEU A 94 8.60 5.21 16.21
C LEU A 94 9.78 5.75 17.04
N THR A 95 10.59 4.84 17.57
CA THR A 95 11.87 5.17 18.24
C THR A 95 13.05 5.18 17.26
N ILE A 96 12.77 5.31 15.96
CA ILE A 96 13.75 5.23 14.88
C ILE A 96 14.26 6.63 14.57
N HIS A 97 15.59 6.79 14.66
CA HIS A 97 16.26 8.02 14.24
C HIS A 97 16.31 8.08 12.72
N GLY A 98 15.70 9.09 12.15
CA GLY A 98 15.61 9.27 10.69
C GLY A 98 15.07 10.63 10.31
N ASP A 99 15.04 10.86 9.02
CA ASP A 99 14.50 12.06 8.40
C ASP A 99 13.02 11.81 8.05
N TYR A 100 12.11 12.46 8.77
CA TYR A 100 10.67 12.33 8.57
C TYR A 100 10.18 13.49 7.71
N ARG A 101 9.64 13.18 6.51
CA ARG A 101 9.30 14.18 5.50
C ARG A 101 7.93 13.96 4.88
N THR A 102 7.27 15.05 4.53
CA THR A 102 6.14 14.98 3.60
C THR A 102 6.69 14.89 2.17
N ILE A 103 6.44 13.75 1.49
CA ILE A 103 6.89 13.50 0.13
C ILE A 103 5.72 12.94 -0.69
N ASP A 104 5.51 13.52 -1.87
CA ASP A 104 4.68 12.90 -2.91
C ASP A 104 5.51 11.84 -3.63
N GLY A 105 5.15 10.56 -3.46
CA GLY A 105 5.85 9.44 -4.08
C GLY A 105 5.81 9.43 -5.62
N GLU A 106 4.90 10.20 -6.22
CA GLU A 106 4.86 10.41 -7.66
C GLU A 106 5.71 11.59 -8.15
N ALA A 107 6.27 12.40 -7.23
CA ALA A 107 7.06 13.59 -7.55
C ALA A 107 8.28 13.71 -6.63
N ILE A 108 9.05 12.61 -6.50
CA ILE A 108 10.21 12.54 -5.63
C ILE A 108 11.30 13.48 -6.15
N ASP A 109 11.82 14.36 -5.28
CA ASP A 109 12.92 15.26 -5.61
C ASP A 109 14.24 14.47 -5.75
N PRO A 110 14.93 14.53 -6.90
CA PRO A 110 16.23 13.91 -7.10
C PRO A 110 17.32 14.39 -6.12
N ALA A 111 17.16 15.57 -5.53
CA ALA A 111 18.08 16.10 -4.53
C ALA A 111 18.12 15.29 -3.22
N LEU A 112 17.16 14.39 -3.00
CA LEU A 112 17.21 13.41 -1.89
C LEU A 112 18.40 12.45 -2.01
N GLY A 113 18.99 12.32 -3.20
CA GLY A 113 20.09 11.41 -3.48
C GLY A 113 19.64 9.98 -3.73
N ARG A 114 20.57 9.02 -3.65
CA ARG A 114 20.31 7.62 -3.96
C ARG A 114 20.03 6.80 -2.71
N PHE A 115 19.31 5.68 -2.91
CA PHE A 115 18.88 4.77 -1.85
C PHE A 115 19.22 3.32 -2.21
N ASP A 116 19.61 2.55 -1.21
CA ASP A 116 19.80 1.09 -1.34
C ASP A 116 18.47 0.37 -1.38
N LEU A 117 17.46 0.91 -0.67
CA LEU A 117 16.09 0.41 -0.62
C LEU A 117 15.09 1.55 -0.76
N ILE A 118 14.12 1.41 -1.66
CA ILE A 118 12.89 2.20 -1.70
C ILE A 118 11.74 1.26 -1.40
N ALA A 119 11.02 1.49 -0.29
CA ALA A 119 9.98 0.61 0.19
C ALA A 119 8.63 1.30 0.34
N SER A 120 7.54 0.54 0.17
CA SER A 120 6.17 1.03 0.38
C SER A 120 5.22 -0.12 0.72
N SER A 121 4.34 0.06 1.69
CA SER A 121 3.32 -0.94 2.01
C SER A 121 1.91 -0.36 1.82
N LEU A 122 1.14 -0.95 0.88
CA LEU A 122 -0.25 -0.60 0.60
C LEU A 122 -0.50 0.89 0.35
N ALA A 123 0.45 1.59 -0.32
CA ALA A 123 0.27 2.97 -0.73
C ALA A 123 0.21 3.14 -2.25
N PHE A 124 0.90 2.30 -3.02
CA PHE A 124 1.04 2.49 -4.47
C PHE A 124 -0.25 2.28 -5.29
N GLN A 125 -1.26 1.59 -4.75
CA GLN A 125 -2.59 1.52 -5.38
C GLN A 125 -3.30 2.88 -5.50
N TRP A 126 -2.83 3.89 -4.80
CA TRP A 126 -3.36 5.25 -4.84
C TRP A 126 -2.67 6.16 -5.85
N PHE A 127 -1.59 5.67 -6.48
CA PHE A 127 -0.84 6.46 -7.47
C PHE A 127 -1.63 6.54 -8.78
N ALA A 128 -1.66 7.73 -9.36
CA ALA A 128 -2.30 7.97 -10.65
C ALA A 128 -1.41 7.51 -11.82
N ASP A 129 -0.08 7.64 -11.67
CA ASP A 129 0.95 7.21 -12.64
C ASP A 129 2.01 6.36 -11.94
N LEU A 130 1.64 5.15 -11.54
CA LEU A 130 2.58 4.21 -10.90
C LEU A 130 3.76 3.84 -11.81
N PRO A 131 3.60 3.56 -13.12
CA PRO A 131 4.74 3.26 -13.99
C PRO A 131 5.77 4.40 -14.02
N GLY A 132 5.33 5.65 -14.20
CA GLY A 132 6.22 6.81 -14.21
C GLY A 132 6.88 7.05 -12.84
N ALA A 133 6.15 6.83 -11.74
CA ALA A 133 6.70 6.92 -10.39
C ALA A 133 7.82 5.89 -10.16
N LEU A 134 7.61 4.63 -10.58
CA LEU A 134 8.60 3.56 -10.47
C LEU A 134 9.87 3.85 -11.30
N GLN A 135 9.72 4.48 -12.47
CA GLN A 135 10.89 4.93 -13.26
C GLN A 135 11.69 6.01 -12.51
N ARG A 136 11.00 6.98 -11.91
CA ARG A 136 11.64 8.02 -11.07
C ARG A 136 12.35 7.40 -9.85
N MET A 137 11.72 6.43 -9.19
CA MET A 137 12.35 5.67 -8.09
C MET A 137 13.57 4.89 -8.56
N ALA A 138 13.51 4.25 -9.73
CA ALA A 138 14.64 3.53 -10.30
C ALA A 138 15.84 4.45 -10.58
N ALA A 139 15.62 5.72 -10.95
CA ALA A 139 16.70 6.68 -11.12
C ALA A 139 17.40 7.03 -9.80
N LEU A 140 16.72 6.89 -8.66
CA LEU A 140 17.25 7.13 -7.31
C LEU A 140 17.78 5.85 -6.64
N LEU A 141 17.79 4.71 -7.34
CA LEU A 141 18.23 3.45 -6.77
C LEU A 141 19.73 3.26 -6.95
N GLU A 142 20.43 2.85 -5.89
CA GLU A 142 21.82 2.43 -5.95
C GLU A 142 22.03 1.15 -6.76
N THR A 143 23.29 0.78 -7.01
CA THR A 143 23.67 -0.50 -7.63
C THR A 143 24.66 -1.20 -6.71
N PRO A 144 24.29 -2.33 -6.10
CA PRO A 144 22.98 -3.00 -6.12
C PRO A 144 21.91 -2.24 -5.34
N GLY A 145 20.63 -2.35 -5.74
CA GLY A 145 19.51 -1.69 -5.07
C GLY A 145 18.18 -2.43 -5.23
N LEU A 146 17.19 -2.07 -4.40
CA LEU A 146 15.88 -2.73 -4.36
C LEU A 146 14.76 -1.72 -4.24
N ILE A 147 13.76 -1.81 -5.13
CA ILE A 147 12.43 -1.24 -4.93
C ILE A 147 11.53 -2.38 -4.47
N ALA A 148 10.90 -2.26 -3.30
CA ALA A 148 10.03 -3.28 -2.75
C ALA A 148 8.71 -2.69 -2.26
N PHE A 149 7.59 -3.21 -2.73
CA PHE A 149 6.29 -2.71 -2.31
C PHE A 149 5.22 -3.80 -2.25
N SER A 150 4.20 -3.55 -1.44
CA SER A 150 2.95 -4.29 -1.47
C SER A 150 1.83 -3.43 -2.02
N THR A 151 0.90 -4.06 -2.74
CA THR A 151 -0.27 -3.40 -3.31
C THR A 151 -1.44 -4.38 -3.42
N MET A 152 -2.64 -3.85 -3.57
CA MET A 152 -3.82 -4.67 -3.85
C MET A 152 -3.67 -5.37 -5.21
N ALA A 153 -4.10 -6.63 -5.31
CA ALA A 153 -4.09 -7.42 -6.53
C ALA A 153 -5.49 -7.84 -6.97
N GLU A 154 -5.63 -8.23 -8.23
CA GLU A 154 -6.88 -8.71 -8.82
C GLU A 154 -7.49 -9.83 -7.99
N GLY A 155 -8.82 -9.81 -7.84
CA GLY A 155 -9.58 -10.77 -7.05
C GLY A 155 -9.66 -10.46 -5.56
N SER A 156 -9.25 -9.28 -5.11
CA SER A 156 -9.52 -8.81 -3.73
C SER A 156 -11.00 -8.66 -3.46
N PHE A 157 -11.40 -8.97 -2.22
CA PHE A 157 -12.79 -8.89 -1.70
C PHE A 157 -13.79 -9.76 -2.46
N PRO A 158 -13.46 -11.05 -2.78
CA PRO A 158 -14.35 -11.90 -3.57
C PRO A 158 -15.68 -12.14 -2.86
N GLU A 159 -15.70 -12.23 -1.53
CA GLU A 159 -16.90 -12.50 -0.72
C GLU A 159 -17.87 -11.31 -0.80
N TRP A 160 -17.35 -10.07 -0.71
CA TRP A 160 -18.15 -8.87 -0.87
C TRP A 160 -18.67 -8.71 -2.31
N THR A 161 -17.82 -9.00 -3.29
CA THR A 161 -18.18 -8.97 -4.71
C THR A 161 -19.27 -10.00 -5.02
N ALA A 162 -19.17 -11.22 -4.46
CA ALA A 162 -20.19 -12.24 -4.60
C ALA A 162 -21.54 -11.84 -3.96
N ALA A 163 -21.49 -11.19 -2.79
CA ALA A 163 -22.70 -10.69 -2.12
C ALA A 163 -23.41 -9.61 -2.95
N LEU A 164 -22.66 -8.70 -3.57
CA LEU A 164 -23.21 -7.70 -4.49
C LEU A 164 -23.76 -8.34 -5.77
N ALA A 165 -23.01 -9.24 -6.39
CA ALA A 165 -23.40 -9.91 -7.63
C ALA A 165 -24.69 -10.73 -7.46
N ALA A 166 -24.87 -11.39 -6.32
CA ALA A 166 -26.10 -12.13 -5.98
C ALA A 166 -27.35 -11.24 -5.90
N GLU A 167 -27.18 -9.94 -5.73
CA GLU A 167 -28.25 -8.92 -5.73
C GLU A 167 -28.29 -8.13 -7.05
N GLY A 168 -27.55 -8.56 -8.08
CA GLY A 168 -27.46 -7.87 -9.38
C GLY A 168 -26.80 -6.50 -9.31
N LEU A 169 -25.94 -6.26 -8.33
CA LEU A 169 -25.30 -4.97 -8.08
C LEU A 169 -23.83 -4.96 -8.54
N PRO A 170 -23.34 -3.84 -9.10
CA PRO A 170 -21.94 -3.69 -9.43
C PRO A 170 -21.07 -3.58 -8.16
N SER A 171 -19.84 -4.09 -8.22
CA SER A 171 -18.95 -4.08 -7.04
C SER A 171 -18.45 -2.69 -6.65
N GLY A 172 -18.27 -1.81 -7.61
CA GLY A 172 -17.66 -0.48 -7.38
C GLY A 172 -16.18 -0.50 -7.00
N LEU A 173 -15.57 -1.68 -6.94
CA LEU A 173 -14.15 -1.81 -6.63
C LEU A 173 -13.28 -1.32 -7.79
N PRO A 174 -12.12 -0.71 -7.52
CA PRO A 174 -11.11 -0.44 -8.54
C PRO A 174 -10.66 -1.74 -9.22
N ARG A 175 -10.21 -1.64 -10.45
CA ARG A 175 -9.52 -2.76 -11.11
C ARG A 175 -8.10 -2.83 -10.59
N TYR A 176 -7.82 -3.87 -9.82
CA TYR A 176 -6.46 -4.15 -9.36
C TYR A 176 -5.70 -4.97 -10.41
N PRO A 177 -4.37 -4.81 -10.53
CA PRO A 177 -3.56 -5.57 -11.47
C PRO A 177 -3.43 -7.03 -11.04
N ASP A 178 -3.34 -7.93 -12.00
CA ASP A 178 -2.94 -9.32 -11.79
C ASP A 178 -1.41 -9.43 -11.60
N ARG A 179 -0.91 -10.65 -11.33
CA ARG A 179 0.51 -10.92 -11.11
C ARG A 179 1.37 -10.54 -12.32
N ALA A 180 0.89 -10.78 -13.55
CA ALA A 180 1.64 -10.50 -14.77
C ALA A 180 1.74 -8.99 -15.01
N ALA A 181 0.64 -8.26 -14.82
CA ALA A 181 0.61 -6.81 -14.88
C ALA A 181 1.51 -6.17 -13.82
N LEU A 182 1.54 -6.72 -12.58
CA LEU A 182 2.46 -6.26 -11.54
C LEU A 182 3.92 -6.49 -11.93
N ALA A 183 4.27 -7.63 -12.51
CA ALA A 183 5.63 -7.91 -12.97
C ALA A 183 6.06 -6.98 -14.12
N ALA A 184 5.13 -6.64 -15.01
CA ALA A 184 5.36 -5.72 -16.12
C ALA A 184 5.60 -4.26 -15.69
N LEU A 185 5.32 -3.91 -14.43
CA LEU A 185 5.63 -2.59 -13.86
C LEU A 185 7.13 -2.37 -13.60
N ALA A 186 7.95 -3.42 -13.63
CA ALA A 186 9.38 -3.28 -13.35
C ALA A 186 10.05 -2.33 -14.36
N PRO A 187 10.72 -1.27 -13.88
CA PRO A 187 11.47 -0.36 -14.75
C PRO A 187 12.57 -1.09 -15.54
N PRO A 188 12.94 -0.61 -16.72
CA PRO A 188 14.05 -1.16 -17.49
C PRO A 188 15.34 -1.31 -16.65
N GLY A 189 16.01 -2.44 -16.76
CA GLY A 189 17.23 -2.76 -16.00
C GLY A 189 16.99 -3.25 -14.57
N LEU A 190 15.74 -3.46 -14.16
CA LEU A 190 15.40 -4.12 -12.91
C LEU A 190 14.79 -5.50 -13.17
N VAL A 191 15.15 -6.47 -12.32
CA VAL A 191 14.59 -7.82 -12.34
C VAL A 191 13.40 -7.88 -11.39
N ALA A 192 12.24 -8.31 -11.90
CA ALA A 192 11.02 -8.43 -11.13
C ALA A 192 10.91 -9.80 -10.43
N ALA A 193 10.61 -9.79 -9.14
CA ALA A 193 10.07 -10.94 -8.42
C ALA A 193 8.71 -10.51 -7.84
N VAL A 194 7.63 -11.21 -8.23
CA VAL A 194 6.26 -10.89 -7.81
C VAL A 194 5.56 -12.13 -7.26
N GLU A 195 5.00 -11.99 -6.09
CA GLU A 195 4.16 -12.99 -5.43
C GLU A 195 2.80 -12.37 -5.11
N VAL A 196 1.73 -13.17 -5.20
CA VAL A 196 0.38 -12.76 -4.77
C VAL A 196 -0.06 -13.68 -3.65
N VAL A 197 -0.47 -13.11 -2.52
CA VAL A 197 -0.84 -13.83 -1.29
C VAL A 197 -2.17 -13.33 -0.78
N ASP A 198 -3.00 -14.24 -0.29
CA ASP A 198 -4.30 -13.94 0.29
C ASP A 198 -4.17 -13.71 1.81
N PHE A 199 -4.78 -12.61 2.28
CA PHE A 199 -4.94 -12.29 3.70
C PHE A 199 -6.43 -12.31 4.02
N ALA A 200 -6.87 -13.33 4.73
CA ALA A 200 -8.26 -13.48 5.15
C ALA A 200 -8.48 -12.83 6.52
N GLU A 201 -9.47 -11.96 6.61
CA GLU A 201 -9.83 -11.25 7.84
C GLU A 201 -11.29 -11.53 8.20
N PRO A 202 -11.57 -12.21 9.34
CA PRO A 202 -12.92 -12.37 9.86
C PRO A 202 -13.55 -11.01 10.17
N GLN A 203 -14.80 -10.84 9.79
CA GLN A 203 -15.57 -9.61 10.03
C GLN A 203 -16.75 -9.90 10.97
N PRO A 204 -17.06 -9.06 11.94
CA PRO A 204 -18.26 -9.20 12.74
C PRO A 204 -19.53 -9.17 11.87
N ASP A 205 -19.56 -8.25 10.93
CA ASP A 205 -20.64 -8.04 9.97
C ASP A 205 -20.20 -7.17 8.78
N ALA A 206 -21.00 -7.08 7.75
CA ALA A 206 -20.74 -6.24 6.58
C ALA A 206 -20.57 -4.75 6.93
N ARG A 207 -21.28 -4.27 7.95
CA ARG A 207 -21.16 -2.87 8.41
C ARG A 207 -19.78 -2.59 8.99
N SER A 208 -19.23 -3.54 9.74
CA SER A 208 -17.90 -3.45 10.32
C SER A 208 -16.83 -3.42 9.24
N PHE A 209 -16.94 -4.28 8.23
CA PHE A 209 -16.08 -4.23 7.04
C PHE A 209 -16.11 -2.87 6.35
N LEU A 210 -17.31 -2.35 6.01
CA LEU A 210 -17.45 -1.07 5.33
C LEU A 210 -16.95 0.11 6.18
N ARG A 211 -17.12 0.05 7.51
CA ARG A 211 -16.55 1.04 8.42
C ARG A 211 -15.02 0.95 8.46
N GLY A 212 -14.47 -0.27 8.47
CA GLY A 212 -13.03 -0.52 8.41
C GLY A 212 -12.41 0.09 7.15
N LEU A 213 -12.99 -0.16 5.96
CA LEU A 213 -12.54 0.45 4.71
C LEU A 213 -12.54 2.00 4.79
N LYS A 214 -13.58 2.59 5.38
CA LYS A 214 -13.64 4.03 5.58
C LYS A 214 -12.59 4.52 6.57
N ALA A 215 -12.38 3.80 7.66
CA ALA A 215 -11.42 4.17 8.71
C ALA A 215 -9.96 4.17 8.22
N ILE A 216 -9.62 3.29 7.27
CA ILE A 216 -8.29 3.24 6.65
C ILE A 216 -8.17 4.09 5.37
N GLY A 217 -9.19 4.93 5.06
CA GLY A 217 -9.18 5.77 3.85
C GLY A 217 -9.45 5.03 2.53
N ALA A 218 -9.77 3.72 2.57
CA ALA A 218 -9.91 2.86 1.38
C ALA A 218 -11.34 2.83 0.80
N ALA A 219 -12.20 3.78 1.16
CA ALA A 219 -13.60 3.81 0.72
C ALA A 219 -13.83 4.54 -0.62
N THR A 220 -12.77 4.87 -1.38
CA THR A 220 -12.89 5.55 -2.66
C THR A 220 -13.31 4.55 -3.75
N PRO A 221 -14.51 4.69 -4.34
CA PRO A 221 -14.97 3.78 -5.38
C PRO A 221 -14.27 4.02 -6.72
N ALA A 222 -14.40 3.04 -7.62
CA ALA A 222 -13.95 3.17 -9.01
C ALA A 222 -14.55 4.41 -9.70
N ALA A 223 -13.80 5.01 -10.63
CA ALA A 223 -14.27 6.15 -11.40
C ALA A 223 -15.56 5.78 -12.18
N GLY A 224 -16.55 6.67 -12.12
CA GLY A 224 -17.87 6.45 -12.77
C GLY A 224 -18.83 5.54 -12.00
N TYR A 225 -18.45 5.04 -10.84
CA TYR A 225 -19.36 4.26 -10.00
C TYR A 225 -20.37 5.17 -9.28
N GLY A 226 -21.65 4.91 -9.52
CA GLY A 226 -22.74 5.59 -8.81
C GLY A 226 -23.01 4.95 -7.44
N PRO A 227 -23.34 5.73 -6.42
CA PRO A 227 -23.64 5.19 -5.09
C PRO A 227 -24.86 4.27 -5.15
N LEU A 228 -24.79 3.14 -4.44
CA LEU A 228 -25.93 2.24 -4.26
C LEU A 228 -27.03 2.93 -3.45
N THR A 229 -28.30 2.59 -3.76
CA THR A 229 -29.38 3.02 -2.89
C THR A 229 -29.23 2.37 -1.50
N PRO A 230 -29.73 3.00 -0.43
CA PRO A 230 -29.67 2.42 0.91
C PRO A 230 -30.37 1.05 0.99
N ALA A 231 -31.41 0.82 0.19
CA ALA A 231 -32.11 -0.45 0.14
C ALA A 231 -31.24 -1.56 -0.51
N SER A 232 -30.61 -1.25 -1.66
CA SER A 232 -29.70 -2.17 -2.35
C SER A 232 -28.51 -2.54 -1.49
N LEU A 233 -27.89 -1.55 -0.84
CA LEU A 233 -26.77 -1.78 0.06
C LEU A 233 -27.17 -2.69 1.23
N ARG A 234 -28.33 -2.46 1.87
CA ARG A 234 -28.82 -3.34 2.95
C ARG A 234 -29.01 -4.79 2.49
N ARG A 235 -29.51 -5.04 1.28
CA ARG A 235 -29.66 -6.41 0.74
C ARG A 235 -28.29 -7.10 0.58
N ALA A 236 -27.31 -6.40 -0.02
CA ALA A 236 -25.96 -6.92 -0.16
C ALA A 236 -25.30 -7.21 1.20
N MET A 237 -25.43 -6.29 2.17
CA MET A 237 -24.94 -6.50 3.53
C MET A 237 -25.58 -7.73 4.18
N ALA A 238 -26.91 -7.87 4.10
CA ALA A 238 -27.62 -9.04 4.64
C ALA A 238 -27.22 -10.34 3.93
N ARG A 239 -26.83 -10.28 2.66
CA ARG A 239 -26.30 -11.43 1.93
C ARG A 239 -24.93 -11.85 2.46
N PHE A 240 -24.02 -10.88 2.63
CA PHE A 240 -22.70 -11.10 3.22
C PHE A 240 -22.82 -11.64 4.66
N ASP A 241 -23.69 -11.07 5.49
CA ASP A 241 -23.84 -11.45 6.90
C ASP A 241 -24.35 -12.90 7.08
N ARG A 242 -24.93 -13.51 6.04
CA ARG A 242 -25.32 -14.93 5.99
C ARG A 242 -24.20 -15.87 5.51
N SER A 243 -23.07 -15.33 5.04
CA SER A 243 -21.88 -16.10 4.66
C SER A 243 -20.94 -16.31 5.85
N GLU A 244 -19.75 -16.81 5.57
CA GLU A 244 -18.68 -16.98 6.59
C GLU A 244 -18.18 -15.67 7.20
N ARG A 245 -18.61 -14.53 6.68
CA ARG A 245 -18.22 -13.18 7.11
C ARG A 245 -16.70 -12.97 7.18
N THR A 246 -16.00 -13.54 6.23
CA THR A 246 -14.58 -13.32 6.00
C THR A 246 -14.40 -12.39 4.82
N ILE A 247 -13.38 -11.57 4.85
CA ILE A 247 -12.96 -10.73 3.72
C ILE A 247 -11.53 -11.11 3.35
N THR A 248 -11.32 -11.45 2.09
CA THR A 248 -10.01 -11.80 1.55
C THR A 248 -9.42 -10.61 0.79
N TYR A 249 -8.25 -10.17 1.27
CA TYR A 249 -7.40 -9.19 0.60
C TYR A 249 -6.34 -9.96 -0.21
N ARG A 250 -6.31 -9.81 -1.53
CA ARG A 250 -5.24 -10.36 -2.36
C ARG A 250 -4.15 -9.31 -2.51
N ILE A 251 -2.95 -9.62 -2.05
CA ILE A 251 -1.84 -8.68 -1.96
C ILE A 251 -0.72 -9.13 -2.88
N GLY A 252 -0.34 -8.25 -3.81
CA GLY A 252 0.87 -8.38 -4.60
C GLY A 252 2.08 -7.85 -3.84
N PHE A 253 3.09 -8.69 -3.66
CA PHE A 253 4.41 -8.32 -3.17
C PHE A 253 5.35 -8.21 -4.37
N CYS A 254 5.87 -7.02 -4.62
CA CYS A 254 6.72 -6.72 -5.77
C CYS A 254 8.11 -6.34 -5.28
N LEU A 255 9.12 -7.07 -5.70
CA LEU A 255 10.53 -6.80 -5.44
C LEU A 255 11.23 -6.61 -6.79
N PHE A 256 11.69 -5.39 -7.07
CA PHE A 256 12.39 -5.04 -8.31
C PHE A 256 13.85 -4.74 -7.99
N SER A 257 14.74 -5.64 -8.35
CA SER A 257 16.16 -5.60 -7.98
C SER A 257 17.03 -5.08 -9.11
N ARG A 258 17.91 -4.12 -8.80
CA ARG A 258 19.07 -3.81 -9.62
C ARG A 258 20.23 -4.67 -9.13
N LEU A 259 20.70 -5.56 -9.99
CA LEU A 259 21.83 -6.44 -9.67
C LEU A 259 23.16 -5.71 -9.95
N SER A 260 24.23 -6.10 -9.21
CA SER A 260 25.58 -5.76 -9.61
C SER A 260 25.86 -6.44 -10.95
N GLY A 261 26.42 -5.71 -11.89
CA GLY A 261 26.92 -6.26 -13.16
C GLY A 261 28.15 -7.13 -12.92
#